data_1b5cc23ff05214dd5172f7ff6306a02e
#
_entry.id   1b5cc23ff05214dd5172f7ff6306a02e
#
_cell.length_a   1.000
_cell.length_b   1.000
_cell.length_c   1.000
_cell.angle_alpha   90.00
_cell.angle_beta   90.00
_cell.angle_gamma   90.00
#
_symmetry.space_group_name_H-M   'P 1'
#
loop_
_entity.id
_entity.type
_entity.pdbx_description
1 polymer ?
#
loop_
_entity_poly.entity_id
_entity_poly.type
_entity_poly.pdbx_seq_one_letter_code
_entity_poly.pdbx_strand_id
1 'polypeptide(L)'
;MDPQTTLSGADKDRLYQAAEMLLEARRTLQPLDDLPATLRPKTLEEAYWVQDVMLEALGTLGGWKVGAPTPEATPLYAPMRLGTFAGSGDRIATQYCRMRGVEAEIAFLMGKDLPPRSTPYTRQEVVEAIASCHPAIELLESALLDPDAADRLTSIADLQSNAGFVPGAAVEGWRNFAFADESAQMKVDGFIRVTGGKNAAGGDLLRLVVWLANDAQGRTGGLRAGQWITTGSWTGKILADSGSVAVARFPRFGEVTVRFG
;
A
#
# COMPACT_ATOMS: atom_id res chain seq x y z
N MET A 1 0.83 6.13 -27.80
CA MET A 1 -0.18 5.07 -28.01
C MET A 1 -0.71 4.73 -26.66
N ASP A 2 -1.99 4.96 -26.44
CA ASP A 2 -2.67 4.69 -25.17
C ASP A 2 -2.82 3.16 -24.99
N PRO A 3 -2.19 2.53 -23.99
CA PRO A 3 -2.31 1.10 -23.78
C PRO A 3 -3.48 0.78 -22.82
N GLN A 4 -4.62 1.41 -22.99
CA GLN A 4 -5.83 0.82 -22.46
C GLN A 4 -6.22 -0.32 -23.42
N THR A 5 -5.67 -1.50 -23.17
CA THR A 5 -6.23 -2.74 -23.70
C THR A 5 -7.68 -2.76 -23.24
N THR A 6 -8.58 -2.48 -24.16
CA THR A 6 -10.02 -2.39 -23.85
C THR A 6 -10.46 -3.81 -23.52
N LEU A 7 -10.59 -4.11 -22.23
CA LEU A 7 -11.11 -5.40 -21.75
C LEU A 7 -12.42 -5.69 -22.45
N SER A 8 -12.58 -6.91 -22.99
CA SER A 8 -13.85 -7.35 -23.58
C SER A 8 -14.96 -7.39 -22.49
N GLY A 9 -16.22 -7.35 -22.91
CA GLY A 9 -17.34 -7.51 -21.98
C GLY A 9 -17.23 -8.79 -21.14
N ALA A 10 -16.88 -9.91 -21.79
CA ALA A 10 -16.70 -11.19 -21.10
C ALA A 10 -15.54 -11.18 -20.10
N ASP A 11 -14.44 -10.47 -20.39
CA ASP A 11 -13.35 -10.31 -19.42
C ASP A 11 -13.78 -9.45 -18.22
N LYS A 12 -14.51 -8.36 -18.45
CA LYS A 12 -15.07 -7.54 -17.37
C LYS A 12 -16.00 -8.33 -16.46
N ASP A 13 -16.91 -9.12 -17.02
CA ASP A 13 -17.83 -9.97 -16.25
C ASP A 13 -17.07 -10.99 -15.39
N ARG A 14 -16.05 -11.62 -15.96
CA ARG A 14 -15.16 -12.56 -15.26
C ARG A 14 -14.41 -11.90 -14.11
N LEU A 15 -13.82 -10.73 -14.36
CA LEU A 15 -13.04 -9.98 -13.36
C LEU A 15 -13.92 -9.37 -12.29
N TYR A 16 -15.15 -8.98 -12.63
CA TYR A 16 -16.13 -8.52 -11.65
C TYR A 16 -16.47 -9.64 -10.66
N GLN A 17 -16.69 -10.87 -11.15
CA GLN A 17 -16.89 -12.04 -10.27
C GLN A 17 -15.66 -12.31 -9.38
N ALA A 18 -14.45 -12.12 -9.90
CA ALA A 18 -13.23 -12.21 -9.10
C ALA A 18 -13.21 -11.18 -7.97
N ALA A 19 -13.54 -9.92 -8.27
CA ALA A 19 -13.64 -8.85 -7.28
C ALA A 19 -14.67 -9.15 -6.20
N GLU A 20 -15.87 -9.62 -6.58
CA GLU A 20 -16.92 -9.99 -5.63
C GLU A 20 -16.48 -11.12 -4.69
N MET A 21 -15.78 -12.15 -5.18
CA MET A 21 -15.25 -13.23 -4.35
C MET A 21 -14.23 -12.71 -3.32
N LEU A 22 -13.31 -11.83 -3.75
CA LEU A 22 -12.31 -11.24 -2.85
C LEU A 22 -12.97 -10.32 -1.82
N LEU A 23 -13.95 -9.51 -2.22
CA LEU A 23 -14.71 -8.65 -1.31
C LEU A 23 -15.49 -9.47 -0.27
N GLU A 24 -16.16 -10.54 -0.69
CA GLU A 24 -16.90 -11.43 0.21
C GLU A 24 -15.98 -12.14 1.20
N ALA A 25 -14.83 -12.64 0.75
CA ALA A 25 -13.84 -13.25 1.63
C ALA A 25 -13.32 -12.26 2.69
N ARG A 26 -13.04 -11.01 2.31
CA ARG A 26 -12.66 -9.95 3.26
C ARG A 26 -13.79 -9.60 4.23
N ARG A 27 -15.03 -9.50 3.74
CA ARG A 27 -16.19 -9.15 4.55
C ARG A 27 -16.53 -10.23 5.60
N THR A 28 -16.43 -11.50 5.21
CA THR A 28 -16.78 -12.64 6.07
C THR A 28 -15.62 -13.15 6.91
N LEU A 29 -14.39 -12.68 6.63
CA LEU A 29 -13.14 -13.23 7.17
C LEU A 29 -12.96 -14.73 6.91
N GLN A 30 -13.58 -15.23 5.83
CA GLN A 30 -13.41 -16.60 5.34
C GLN A 30 -12.47 -16.57 4.13
N PRO A 31 -11.16 -16.79 4.35
CA PRO A 31 -10.19 -16.62 3.27
C PRO A 31 -10.32 -17.73 2.23
N LEU A 32 -9.94 -17.38 1.02
CA LEU A 32 -9.79 -18.32 -0.10
C LEU A 32 -8.36 -18.85 -0.13
N ASP A 33 -8.16 -20.08 -0.59
CA ASP A 33 -6.81 -20.55 -0.92
C ASP A 33 -6.29 -19.77 -2.14
N ASP A 34 -7.15 -19.59 -3.16
CA ASP A 34 -6.92 -18.75 -4.34
C ASP A 34 -8.25 -18.52 -5.08
N LEU A 35 -8.28 -17.65 -6.08
CA LEU A 35 -9.39 -17.57 -7.02
C LEU A 35 -9.46 -18.85 -7.89
N PRO A 36 -10.67 -19.29 -8.29
CA PRO A 36 -10.80 -20.31 -9.33
C PRO A 36 -9.97 -19.93 -10.57
N ALA A 37 -9.27 -20.89 -11.16
CA ALA A 37 -8.37 -20.63 -12.30
C ALA A 37 -9.07 -19.91 -13.48
N THR A 38 -10.37 -20.13 -13.65
CA THR A 38 -11.19 -19.45 -14.66
C THR A 38 -11.45 -17.98 -14.39
N LEU A 39 -11.29 -17.53 -13.14
CA LEU A 39 -11.55 -16.15 -12.71
C LEU A 39 -10.27 -15.35 -12.45
N ARG A 40 -9.10 -16.00 -12.36
CA ARG A 40 -7.84 -15.31 -12.07
C ARG A 40 -7.53 -14.24 -13.10
N PRO A 41 -7.02 -13.08 -12.68
CA PRO A 41 -6.40 -12.12 -13.59
C PRO A 41 -5.28 -12.79 -14.38
N LYS A 42 -5.16 -12.46 -15.66
CA LYS A 42 -4.13 -13.00 -16.57
C LYS A 42 -3.01 -12.02 -16.84
N THR A 43 -3.25 -10.74 -16.57
CA THR A 43 -2.28 -9.66 -16.75
C THR A 43 -2.31 -8.71 -15.55
N LEU A 44 -1.30 -7.86 -15.43
CA LEU A 44 -1.24 -6.85 -14.38
C LEU A 44 -2.38 -5.84 -14.51
N GLU A 45 -2.75 -5.48 -15.73
CA GLU A 45 -3.88 -4.58 -16.03
C GLU A 45 -5.20 -5.18 -15.54
N GLU A 46 -5.42 -6.48 -15.74
CA GLU A 46 -6.59 -7.18 -15.20
C GLU A 46 -6.60 -7.17 -13.67
N ALA A 47 -5.45 -7.41 -13.03
CA ALA A 47 -5.34 -7.34 -11.57
C ALA A 47 -5.64 -5.93 -11.04
N TYR A 48 -5.14 -4.89 -11.71
CA TYR A 48 -5.44 -3.50 -11.37
C TYR A 48 -6.92 -3.15 -11.60
N TRP A 49 -7.53 -3.69 -12.65
CA TRP A 49 -8.96 -3.49 -12.87
C TRP A 49 -9.80 -4.09 -11.72
N VAL A 50 -9.44 -5.28 -11.23
CA VAL A 50 -10.08 -5.89 -10.05
C VAL A 50 -9.93 -4.99 -8.82
N GLN A 51 -8.74 -4.42 -8.58
CA GLN A 51 -8.54 -3.47 -7.47
C GLN A 51 -9.45 -2.24 -7.59
N ASP A 52 -9.66 -1.73 -8.81
CA ASP A 52 -10.52 -0.55 -9.04
C ASP A 52 -11.98 -0.87 -8.72
N VAL A 53 -12.48 -2.04 -9.13
CA VAL A 53 -13.83 -2.53 -8.77
C VAL A 53 -13.96 -2.71 -7.26
N MET A 54 -12.94 -3.31 -6.61
CA MET A 54 -12.95 -3.46 -5.15
C MET A 54 -12.94 -2.11 -4.43
N LEU A 55 -12.12 -1.14 -4.90
CA LEU A 55 -12.09 0.19 -4.30
C LEU A 55 -13.44 0.91 -4.43
N GLU A 56 -14.10 0.83 -5.58
CA GLU A 56 -15.43 1.41 -5.81
C GLU A 56 -16.45 0.88 -4.79
N ALA A 57 -16.43 -0.43 -4.52
CA ALA A 57 -17.28 -1.07 -3.52
C ALA A 57 -16.90 -0.72 -2.07
N LEU A 58 -15.60 -0.56 -1.78
CA LEU A 58 -15.08 -0.36 -0.43
C LEU A 58 -15.10 1.11 0.02
N GLY A 59 -15.13 2.09 -0.91
CA GLY A 59 -15.26 3.50 -0.59
C GLY A 59 -14.19 4.41 -1.18
N THR A 60 -13.96 5.54 -0.54
CA THR A 60 -13.15 6.64 -1.07
C THR A 60 -11.65 6.31 -1.04
N LEU A 61 -10.94 6.65 -2.12
CA LEU A 61 -9.49 6.60 -2.22
C LEU A 61 -8.85 7.60 -1.24
N GLY A 62 -7.98 7.12 -0.36
CA GLY A 62 -7.19 7.93 0.57
C GLY A 62 -5.74 8.12 0.12
N GLY A 63 -5.25 7.26 -0.76
CA GLY A 63 -3.88 7.30 -1.22
C GLY A 63 -3.46 6.01 -1.92
N TRP A 64 -2.17 5.83 -2.05
CA TRP A 64 -1.57 4.72 -2.77
C TRP A 64 -0.42 4.10 -1.98
N LYS A 65 -0.36 2.78 -1.95
CA LYS A 65 0.89 2.08 -1.64
C LYS A 65 1.65 1.85 -2.95
N VAL A 66 2.95 2.07 -2.94
CA VAL A 66 3.82 1.81 -4.07
C VAL A 66 5.11 1.18 -3.58
N GLY A 67 5.58 0.12 -4.22
CA GLY A 67 6.78 -0.58 -3.81
C GLY A 67 7.43 -1.34 -4.96
N ALA A 68 8.68 -1.72 -4.78
CA ALA A 68 9.41 -2.55 -5.73
C ALA A 68 10.27 -3.56 -4.96
N PRO A 69 10.45 -4.80 -5.47
CA PRO A 69 11.25 -5.83 -4.80
C PRO A 69 12.76 -5.55 -4.86
N THR A 70 13.20 -4.71 -5.79
CA THR A 70 14.59 -4.24 -5.91
C THR A 70 14.62 -2.79 -6.41
N PRO A 71 15.75 -2.08 -6.29
CA PRO A 71 15.88 -0.71 -6.81
C PRO A 71 15.63 -0.58 -8.32
N GLU A 72 15.90 -1.63 -9.09
CA GLU A 72 15.80 -1.64 -10.56
C GLU A 72 14.43 -2.13 -11.05
N ALA A 73 13.66 -2.80 -10.19
CA ALA A 73 12.38 -3.37 -10.58
C ALA A 73 11.34 -2.28 -10.86
N THR A 74 10.45 -2.57 -11.81
CA THR A 74 9.25 -1.77 -12.02
C THR A 74 8.37 -1.84 -10.77
N PRO A 75 7.96 -0.68 -10.20
CA PRO A 75 7.10 -0.66 -9.05
C PRO A 75 5.72 -1.27 -9.32
N LEU A 76 5.13 -1.82 -8.28
CA LEU A 76 3.72 -2.18 -8.21
C LEU A 76 3.01 -1.23 -7.24
N TYR A 77 1.72 -1.03 -7.41
CA TYR A 77 0.95 -0.13 -6.56
C TYR A 77 -0.48 -0.62 -6.36
N ALA A 78 -1.09 -0.19 -5.26
CA ALA A 78 -2.48 -0.48 -4.97
C ALA A 78 -3.14 0.74 -4.28
N PRO A 79 -4.46 0.90 -4.41
CA PRO A 79 -5.18 1.95 -3.71
C PRO A 79 -5.28 1.65 -2.22
N MET A 80 -5.23 2.70 -1.41
CA MET A 80 -5.52 2.66 0.02
C MET A 80 -6.83 3.39 0.30
N ARG A 81 -7.74 2.74 1.02
CA ARG A 81 -9.06 3.28 1.33
C ARG A 81 -9.00 4.29 2.48
N LEU A 82 -9.51 5.50 2.29
CA LEU A 82 -9.50 6.57 3.30
C LEU A 82 -10.17 6.14 4.62
N GLY A 83 -11.28 5.43 4.56
CA GLY A 83 -12.04 4.99 5.74
C GLY A 83 -11.32 3.96 6.63
N THR A 84 -10.11 3.50 6.26
CA THR A 84 -9.28 2.60 7.07
C THR A 84 -8.03 3.27 7.62
N PHE A 85 -7.92 4.58 7.51
CA PHE A 85 -6.83 5.32 8.10
C PHE A 85 -7.11 5.57 9.58
N ALA A 86 -6.07 5.42 10.41
CA ALA A 86 -6.15 5.63 11.84
C ALA A 86 -4.99 6.52 12.31
N GLY A 87 -5.14 7.15 13.45
CA GLY A 87 -4.06 7.92 14.09
C GLY A 87 -3.05 7.01 14.80
N SER A 88 -1.82 7.49 14.96
CA SER A 88 -0.83 6.79 15.78
C SER A 88 -1.32 6.65 17.22
N GLY A 89 -1.34 5.43 17.74
CA GLY A 89 -1.86 5.08 19.06
C GLY A 89 -3.32 4.63 19.09
N ASP A 90 -4.05 4.79 17.97
CA ASP A 90 -5.43 4.34 17.87
C ASP A 90 -5.55 2.81 17.97
N ARG A 91 -6.77 2.38 18.31
CA ARG A 91 -7.14 0.97 18.41
C ARG A 91 -7.86 0.52 17.14
N ILE A 92 -7.35 -0.54 16.55
CA ILE A 92 -7.97 -1.23 15.42
C ILE A 92 -8.81 -2.38 15.93
N ALA A 93 -10.09 -2.39 15.57
CA ALA A 93 -11.02 -3.44 15.99
C ALA A 93 -10.66 -4.78 15.33
N THR A 94 -10.21 -5.72 16.14
CA THR A 94 -9.68 -7.04 15.68
C THR A 94 -10.74 -7.95 15.11
N GLN A 95 -12.01 -7.72 15.43
CA GLN A 95 -13.14 -8.47 14.86
C GLN A 95 -13.27 -8.30 13.32
N TYR A 96 -12.59 -7.33 12.75
CA TYR A 96 -12.56 -7.09 11.30
C TYR A 96 -11.21 -7.42 10.66
N CYS A 97 -10.27 -7.99 11.43
CA CYS A 97 -8.92 -8.30 10.99
C CYS A 97 -8.55 -9.73 11.35
N ARG A 98 -8.40 -10.61 10.38
CA ARG A 98 -7.93 -11.98 10.57
C ARG A 98 -6.39 -12.00 10.65
N MET A 99 -5.73 -11.37 9.69
CA MET A 99 -4.26 -11.41 9.56
C MET A 99 -3.56 -10.53 10.58
N ARG A 100 -4.08 -9.33 10.85
CA ARG A 100 -3.44 -8.33 11.72
C ARG A 100 -1.97 -8.11 11.39
N GLY A 101 -1.65 -8.09 10.10
CA GLY A 101 -0.29 -7.83 9.62
C GLY A 101 0.08 -6.35 9.79
N VAL A 102 1.35 -6.09 10.08
CA VAL A 102 1.93 -4.75 10.17
C VAL A 102 3.25 -4.69 9.42
N GLU A 103 3.47 -3.58 8.74
CA GLU A 103 4.72 -3.24 8.05
C GLU A 103 5.16 -1.83 8.43
N ALA A 104 6.44 -1.65 8.76
CA ALA A 104 7.00 -0.31 8.97
C ALA A 104 7.34 0.30 7.61
N GLU A 105 6.88 1.53 7.37
CA GLU A 105 7.05 2.23 6.12
C GLU A 105 7.41 3.70 6.33
N ILE A 106 7.89 4.37 5.28
CA ILE A 106 7.97 5.82 5.18
C ILE A 106 6.94 6.26 4.15
N ALA A 107 6.16 7.28 4.49
CA ALA A 107 5.07 7.76 3.66
C ALA A 107 5.15 9.27 3.43
N PHE A 108 4.56 9.71 2.34
CA PHE A 108 4.46 11.10 1.93
C PHE A 108 3.00 11.54 1.83
N LEU A 109 2.70 12.73 2.36
CA LEU A 109 1.41 13.40 2.17
C LEU A 109 1.54 14.38 1.00
N MET A 110 0.67 14.26 0.01
CA MET A 110 0.63 15.20 -1.11
C MET A 110 0.01 16.53 -0.67
N GLY A 111 0.67 17.63 -0.98
CA GLY A 111 0.19 18.99 -0.70
C GLY A 111 -0.36 19.71 -1.91
N LYS A 112 -0.05 19.22 -3.11
CA LYS A 112 -0.52 19.78 -4.38
C LYS A 112 -0.94 18.68 -5.33
N ASP A 113 -1.86 19.01 -6.21
CA ASP A 113 -2.27 18.12 -7.30
C ASP A 113 -1.15 17.98 -8.34
N LEU A 114 -1.00 16.76 -8.85
CA LEU A 114 -0.21 16.42 -10.02
C LEU A 114 -1.16 15.76 -11.04
N PRO A 115 -1.92 16.55 -11.83
CA PRO A 115 -2.88 16.01 -12.77
C PRO A 115 -2.18 15.28 -13.93
N PRO A 116 -2.86 14.37 -14.64
CA PRO A 116 -2.31 13.72 -15.82
C PRO A 116 -1.86 14.75 -16.87
N ARG A 117 -0.67 14.52 -17.43
CA ARG A 117 -0.12 15.36 -18.50
C ARG A 117 0.81 14.55 -19.41
N SER A 118 1.02 15.02 -20.65
CA SER A 118 1.88 14.35 -21.63
C SER A 118 3.38 14.50 -21.33
N THR A 119 3.78 15.64 -20.71
CA THR A 119 5.17 15.86 -20.30
C THR A 119 5.39 15.26 -18.92
N PRO A 120 6.31 14.31 -18.73
CA PRO A 120 6.57 13.72 -17.43
C PRO A 120 6.94 14.76 -16.36
N TYR A 121 6.47 14.55 -15.15
CA TYR A 121 6.88 15.33 -13.97
C TYR A 121 8.35 15.06 -13.65
N THR A 122 9.10 16.13 -13.43
CA THR A 122 10.45 16.05 -12.91
C THR A 122 10.42 15.66 -11.44
N ARG A 123 11.52 15.11 -10.95
CA ARG A 123 11.69 14.82 -9.52
C ARG A 123 11.46 16.07 -8.66
N GLN A 124 11.94 17.23 -9.10
CA GLN A 124 11.77 18.48 -8.37
C GLN A 124 10.30 18.86 -8.24
N GLU A 125 9.52 18.81 -9.30
CA GLU A 125 8.09 19.12 -9.26
C GLU A 125 7.34 18.18 -8.30
N VAL A 126 7.67 16.88 -8.32
CA VAL A 126 7.07 15.90 -7.41
C VAL A 126 7.43 16.21 -5.95
N VAL A 127 8.70 16.51 -5.66
CA VAL A 127 9.15 16.87 -4.30
C VAL A 127 8.49 18.16 -3.80
N GLU A 128 8.28 19.14 -4.68
CA GLU A 128 7.58 20.39 -4.37
C GLU A 128 6.08 20.20 -4.15
N ALA A 129 5.50 19.13 -4.68
CA ALA A 129 4.09 18.77 -4.46
C ALA A 129 3.88 18.01 -3.14
N ILE A 130 4.91 17.46 -2.53
CA ILE A 130 4.83 16.79 -1.22
C ILE A 130 4.77 17.82 -0.09
N ALA A 131 3.73 17.75 0.75
CA ALA A 131 3.59 18.58 1.94
C ALA A 131 4.51 18.12 3.06
N SER A 132 4.51 16.83 3.39
CA SER A 132 5.23 16.28 4.54
C SER A 132 5.62 14.81 4.30
N CYS A 133 6.58 14.34 5.13
CA CYS A 133 7.06 12.97 5.17
C CYS A 133 6.90 12.42 6.59
N HIS A 134 6.54 11.15 6.72
CA HIS A 134 6.16 10.53 7.98
C HIS A 134 6.68 9.10 8.09
N PRO A 135 7.01 8.61 9.29
CA PRO A 135 7.01 7.18 9.55
C PRO A 135 5.56 6.69 9.49
N ALA A 136 5.35 5.46 9.09
CA ALA A 136 4.01 4.90 8.98
C ALA A 136 3.99 3.41 9.32
N ILE A 137 2.80 2.91 9.65
CA ILE A 137 2.49 1.48 9.66
C ILE A 137 1.43 1.23 8.58
N GLU A 138 1.73 0.34 7.63
CA GLU A 138 0.70 -0.26 6.79
C GLU A 138 0.09 -1.43 7.55
N LEU A 139 -1.25 -1.49 7.55
CA LEU A 139 -2.02 -2.62 8.10
C LEU A 139 -2.33 -3.58 6.96
N LEU A 140 -2.11 -4.87 7.22
CA LEU A 140 -2.32 -5.91 6.23
C LEU A 140 -3.49 -6.83 6.61
N GLU A 141 -4.33 -7.09 5.65
CA GLU A 141 -5.36 -8.12 5.64
C GLU A 141 -5.53 -8.63 4.20
N SER A 142 -5.90 -9.87 4.05
CA SER A 142 -6.08 -10.47 2.74
C SER A 142 -7.34 -11.31 2.66
N ALA A 143 -7.97 -11.32 1.49
CA ALA A 143 -8.99 -12.29 1.10
C ALA A 143 -8.42 -13.71 0.97
N LEU A 144 -7.08 -13.83 0.90
CA LEU A 144 -6.38 -15.10 0.69
C LEU A 144 -5.89 -15.66 2.03
N LEU A 145 -5.92 -16.97 2.17
CA LEU A 145 -5.39 -17.66 3.35
C LEU A 145 -3.88 -17.41 3.49
N ASP A 146 -3.16 -17.58 2.40
CA ASP A 146 -1.75 -17.26 2.27
C ASP A 146 -1.51 -16.52 0.94
N PRO A 147 -1.42 -15.18 0.96
CA PRO A 147 -1.21 -14.39 -0.24
C PRO A 147 0.17 -14.61 -0.90
N ASP A 148 1.14 -15.19 -0.17
CA ASP A 148 2.47 -15.49 -0.73
C ASP A 148 2.46 -16.84 -1.48
N ALA A 149 1.54 -17.75 -1.16
CA ALA A 149 1.35 -19.04 -1.83
C ALA A 149 0.35 -18.99 -2.98
N ALA A 150 -0.57 -18.03 -2.99
CA ALA A 150 -1.58 -17.85 -4.04
C ALA A 150 -0.97 -17.36 -5.36
N ASP A 151 -1.77 -17.39 -6.44
CA ASP A 151 -1.37 -16.80 -7.71
C ASP A 151 -0.97 -15.32 -7.53
N ARG A 152 0.17 -14.94 -8.11
CA ARG A 152 0.73 -13.58 -7.94
C ARG A 152 -0.25 -12.48 -8.38
N LEU A 153 -0.96 -12.68 -9.48
CA LEU A 153 -1.89 -11.68 -9.98
C LEU A 153 -3.16 -11.62 -9.12
N THR A 154 -3.57 -12.74 -8.51
CA THR A 154 -4.62 -12.75 -7.50
C THR A 154 -4.20 -11.95 -6.26
N SER A 155 -2.98 -12.14 -5.76
CA SER A 155 -2.47 -11.37 -4.60
C SER A 155 -2.36 -9.87 -4.90
N ILE A 156 -1.97 -9.50 -6.12
CA ILE A 156 -1.98 -8.10 -6.57
C ILE A 156 -3.41 -7.58 -6.62
N ALA A 157 -4.34 -8.34 -7.20
CA ALA A 157 -5.75 -7.97 -7.33
C ALA A 157 -6.42 -7.73 -5.95
N ASP A 158 -6.03 -8.50 -4.93
CA ASP A 158 -6.49 -8.34 -3.55
C ASP A 158 -5.81 -7.13 -2.83
N LEU A 159 -5.75 -5.98 -3.51
CA LEU A 159 -5.20 -4.70 -3.02
C LEU A 159 -3.75 -4.84 -2.49
N GLN A 160 -2.99 -5.84 -2.96
CA GLN A 160 -1.68 -6.20 -2.40
C GLN A 160 -1.71 -6.33 -0.87
N SER A 161 -2.75 -6.97 -0.35
CA SER A 161 -3.02 -7.15 1.09
C SER A 161 -3.21 -5.85 1.89
N ASN A 162 -3.41 -4.69 1.27
CA ASN A 162 -3.69 -3.47 2.03
C ASN A 162 -5.02 -3.61 2.79
N ALA A 163 -5.02 -3.20 4.05
CA ALA A 163 -6.19 -3.16 4.92
C ALA A 163 -6.37 -1.80 5.61
N GLY A 164 -5.30 -1.03 5.76
CA GLY A 164 -5.36 0.26 6.41
C GLY A 164 -3.98 0.92 6.49
N PHE A 165 -3.98 2.11 7.09
CA PHE A 165 -2.79 2.93 7.13
C PHE A 165 -2.78 3.81 8.39
N VAL A 166 -1.61 3.89 9.05
CA VAL A 166 -1.42 4.67 10.28
C VAL A 166 -0.18 5.55 10.10
N PRO A 167 -0.34 6.85 9.78
CA PRO A 167 0.78 7.77 9.74
C PRO A 167 1.20 8.20 11.15
N GLY A 168 2.51 8.34 11.36
CA GLY A 168 3.11 8.98 12.52
C GLY A 168 3.20 10.50 12.36
N ALA A 169 3.97 11.16 13.23
CA ALA A 169 4.19 12.59 13.16
C ALA A 169 4.98 13.01 11.91
N ALA A 170 4.72 14.22 11.42
CA ALA A 170 5.50 14.80 10.32
C ALA A 170 6.95 15.04 10.73
N VAL A 171 7.87 14.78 9.83
CA VAL A 171 9.31 14.93 10.06
C VAL A 171 9.81 16.23 9.45
N GLU A 172 10.35 17.10 10.28
CA GLU A 172 10.94 18.37 9.82
C GLU A 172 12.24 18.11 9.04
N GLY A 173 12.47 18.92 8.02
CA GLY A 173 13.72 18.88 7.24
C GLY A 173 13.94 17.57 6.44
N TRP A 174 12.93 16.74 6.27
CA TRP A 174 13.01 15.42 5.62
C TRP A 174 13.63 15.45 4.22
N ARG A 175 13.54 16.60 3.53
CA ARG A 175 14.11 16.78 2.18
C ARG A 175 15.64 16.68 2.15
N ASN A 176 16.29 16.88 3.30
CA ASN A 176 17.73 16.79 3.47
C ASN A 176 18.20 15.42 3.97
N PHE A 177 17.28 14.47 4.19
CA PHE A 177 17.65 13.14 4.69
C PHE A 177 17.98 12.19 3.56
N ALA A 178 19.08 11.48 3.70
CA ALA A 178 19.37 10.32 2.86
C ALA A 178 18.60 9.12 3.41
N PHE A 179 17.54 8.70 2.74
CA PHE A 179 16.74 7.53 3.16
C PHE A 179 17.59 6.24 3.17
N ALA A 180 18.64 6.16 2.33
CA ALA A 180 19.56 5.03 2.32
C ALA A 180 20.22 4.76 3.68
N ASP A 181 20.44 5.81 4.47
CA ASP A 181 21.10 5.71 5.78
C ASP A 181 20.10 5.34 6.89
N GLU A 182 18.80 5.35 6.59
CA GLU A 182 17.77 5.03 7.58
C GLU A 182 17.63 3.52 7.77
N SER A 183 17.03 3.13 8.88
CA SER A 183 16.67 1.74 9.20
C SER A 183 15.41 1.69 10.04
N ALA A 184 14.69 0.59 9.95
CA ALA A 184 13.50 0.37 10.74
C ALA A 184 13.70 -0.66 11.84
N GLN A 185 12.99 -0.45 12.95
CA GLN A 185 12.75 -1.45 13.97
C GLN A 185 11.24 -1.65 14.12
N MET A 186 10.81 -2.90 14.25
CA MET A 186 9.44 -3.24 14.63
C MET A 186 9.44 -4.01 15.95
N LYS A 187 8.61 -3.55 16.88
CA LYS A 187 8.30 -4.27 18.13
C LYS A 187 6.82 -4.66 18.12
N VAL A 188 6.53 -5.83 18.67
CA VAL A 188 5.16 -6.26 19.00
C VAL A 188 5.19 -6.69 20.46
N ASP A 189 4.32 -6.09 21.27
CA ASP A 189 4.21 -6.32 22.74
C ASP A 189 5.55 -6.11 23.48
N GLY A 190 6.33 -5.11 23.05
CA GLY A 190 7.64 -4.80 23.59
C GLY A 190 8.78 -5.68 23.07
N PHE A 191 8.50 -6.79 22.39
CA PHE A 191 9.51 -7.69 21.83
C PHE A 191 9.95 -7.21 20.44
N ILE A 192 11.25 -7.11 20.25
CA ILE A 192 11.83 -6.78 18.94
C ILE A 192 11.57 -7.95 17.97
N ARG A 193 10.87 -7.67 16.87
CA ARG A 193 10.65 -8.62 15.77
C ARG A 193 11.65 -8.41 14.63
N VAL A 194 11.95 -7.15 14.33
CA VAL A 194 12.95 -6.75 13.32
C VAL A 194 13.76 -5.57 13.86
N THR A 195 15.05 -5.56 13.56
CA THR A 195 15.93 -4.40 13.78
C THR A 195 16.87 -4.24 12.58
N GLY A 196 17.18 -3.00 12.23
CA GLY A 196 18.03 -2.68 11.08
C GLY A 196 17.36 -2.95 9.72
N GLY A 197 16.04 -3.05 9.69
CA GLY A 197 15.27 -3.26 8.45
C GLY A 197 15.55 -2.18 7.41
N LYS A 198 15.60 -2.56 6.13
CA LYS A 198 15.85 -1.69 4.98
C LYS A 198 14.74 -1.83 3.94
N ASN A 199 14.47 -0.75 3.21
CA ASN A 199 13.48 -0.80 2.14
C ASN A 199 14.02 -1.62 0.94
N ALA A 200 13.22 -2.57 0.46
CA ALA A 200 13.61 -3.43 -0.67
C ALA A 200 13.79 -2.64 -1.98
N ALA A 201 13.03 -1.55 -2.17
CA ALA A 201 13.16 -0.66 -3.33
C ALA A 201 14.42 0.22 -3.29
N GLY A 202 15.26 0.07 -2.26
CA GLY A 202 16.49 0.83 -2.06
C GLY A 202 16.28 2.16 -1.34
N GLY A 203 17.36 2.94 -1.26
CA GLY A 203 17.38 4.20 -0.51
C GLY A 203 16.79 5.40 -1.24
N ASP A 204 16.29 5.27 -2.45
CA ASP A 204 15.61 6.35 -3.19
C ASP A 204 14.09 6.15 -3.23
N LEU A 205 13.42 6.45 -2.12
CA LEU A 205 11.97 6.33 -2.01
C LEU A 205 11.23 7.31 -2.94
N LEU A 206 11.80 8.47 -3.20
CA LEU A 206 11.19 9.47 -4.08
C LEU A 206 11.08 8.98 -5.54
N ARG A 207 11.93 8.04 -5.96
CA ARG A 207 11.80 7.35 -7.24
C ARG A 207 10.42 6.70 -7.41
N LEU A 208 9.91 6.10 -6.34
CA LEU A 208 8.61 5.44 -6.35
C LEU A 208 7.48 6.45 -6.52
N VAL A 209 7.56 7.60 -5.86
CA VAL A 209 6.55 8.67 -5.99
C VAL A 209 6.59 9.30 -7.38
N VAL A 210 7.81 9.55 -7.92
CA VAL A 210 8.00 10.05 -9.28
C VAL A 210 7.44 9.08 -10.32
N TRP A 211 7.72 7.79 -10.14
CA TRP A 211 7.17 6.75 -11.01
C TRP A 211 5.65 6.73 -10.95
N LEU A 212 5.06 6.76 -9.75
CA LEU A 212 3.61 6.75 -9.58
C LEU A 212 2.94 7.96 -10.25
N ALA A 213 3.56 9.15 -10.14
CA ALA A 213 3.06 10.38 -10.77
C ALA A 213 3.10 10.33 -12.30
N ASN A 214 4.02 9.57 -12.89
CA ASN A 214 4.24 9.53 -14.34
C ASN A 214 3.64 8.28 -15.00
N ASP A 215 4.05 7.11 -14.52
CA ASP A 215 3.76 5.84 -15.22
C ASP A 215 2.36 5.30 -14.87
N ALA A 216 1.82 5.68 -13.70
CA ALA A 216 0.52 5.23 -13.25
C ALA A 216 -0.62 6.26 -13.50
N GLN A 217 -0.34 7.44 -14.05
CA GLN A 217 -1.31 8.53 -14.17
C GLN A 217 -2.57 8.16 -14.99
N GLY A 218 -2.44 7.24 -15.94
CA GLY A 218 -3.57 6.77 -16.74
C GLY A 218 -4.65 6.08 -15.90
N ARG A 219 -4.24 5.34 -14.85
CA ARG A 219 -5.15 4.68 -13.91
C ARG A 219 -5.49 5.58 -12.73
N THR A 220 -4.50 6.24 -12.14
CA THR A 220 -4.71 7.04 -10.92
C THR A 220 -5.49 8.33 -11.17
N GLY A 221 -5.59 8.79 -12.41
CA GLY A 221 -6.11 10.11 -12.73
C GLY A 221 -5.22 11.24 -12.22
N GLY A 222 -3.93 10.95 -12.01
CA GLY A 222 -2.95 11.81 -11.34
C GLY A 222 -3.01 11.71 -9.82
N LEU A 223 -2.07 12.38 -9.15
CA LEU A 223 -2.03 12.45 -7.69
C LEU A 223 -2.71 13.73 -7.21
N ARG A 224 -3.41 13.67 -6.07
CA ARG A 224 -4.17 14.81 -5.54
C ARG A 224 -3.65 15.22 -4.16
N ALA A 225 -3.74 16.50 -3.86
CA ALA A 225 -3.51 17.03 -2.53
C ALA A 225 -4.38 16.28 -1.49
N GLY A 226 -3.79 15.97 -0.35
CA GLY A 226 -4.40 15.18 0.71
C GLY A 226 -4.28 13.67 0.56
N GLN A 227 -3.83 13.16 -0.58
CA GLN A 227 -3.53 11.72 -0.72
C GLN A 227 -2.22 11.35 -0.04
N TRP A 228 -2.21 10.17 0.58
CA TRP A 228 -1.01 9.56 1.14
C TRP A 228 -0.36 8.62 0.13
N ILE A 229 0.97 8.58 0.13
CA ILE A 229 1.75 7.64 -0.67
C ILE A 229 2.72 6.94 0.27
N THR A 230 2.50 5.64 0.52
CA THR A 230 3.44 4.81 1.27
C THR A 230 4.36 4.05 0.33
N THR A 231 5.61 3.81 0.73
CA THR A 231 6.71 3.50 -0.21
C THR A 231 7.35 2.14 0.00
N GLY A 232 6.59 1.20 0.51
CA GLY A 232 7.02 -0.18 0.67
C GLY A 232 7.71 -0.46 2.00
N SER A 233 7.62 -1.72 2.38
CA SER A 233 8.03 -2.20 3.69
C SER A 233 9.54 -2.09 3.95
N TRP A 234 9.88 -1.72 5.18
CA TRP A 234 11.24 -1.76 5.74
C TRP A 234 11.49 -2.97 6.63
N THR A 235 10.42 -3.67 7.04
CA THR A 235 10.51 -4.76 8.02
C THR A 235 10.01 -6.09 7.48
N GLY A 236 9.37 -6.08 6.31
CA GLY A 236 8.54 -7.19 5.88
C GLY A 236 7.27 -7.30 6.72
N LYS A 237 6.42 -8.24 6.34
CA LYS A 237 5.15 -8.55 7.00
C LYS A 237 5.40 -9.19 8.37
N ILE A 238 4.85 -8.59 9.43
CA ILE A 238 4.88 -9.12 10.80
C ILE A 238 3.44 -9.28 11.25
N LEU A 239 3.11 -10.46 11.79
CA LEU A 239 1.78 -10.72 12.32
C LEU A 239 1.72 -10.37 13.80
N ALA A 240 0.59 -9.80 14.22
CA ALA A 240 0.27 -9.48 15.60
C ALA A 240 -0.96 -10.27 16.06
N ASP A 241 -1.12 -10.43 17.38
CA ASP A 241 -2.28 -11.06 17.97
C ASP A 241 -3.37 -10.03 18.34
N SER A 242 -4.57 -10.50 18.64
CA SER A 242 -5.59 -9.67 19.27
C SER A 242 -5.09 -9.17 20.62
N GLY A 243 -5.25 -7.89 20.90
CA GLY A 243 -4.71 -7.23 22.08
C GLY A 243 -3.27 -6.71 21.95
N SER A 244 -2.55 -7.08 20.91
CA SER A 244 -1.16 -6.65 20.71
C SER A 244 -1.01 -5.16 20.43
N VAL A 245 0.17 -4.65 20.78
CA VAL A 245 0.63 -3.31 20.45
C VAL A 245 1.85 -3.43 19.54
N ALA A 246 1.75 -2.90 18.31
CA ALA A 246 2.87 -2.82 17.38
C ALA A 246 3.44 -1.40 17.34
N VAL A 247 4.77 -1.29 17.38
CA VAL A 247 5.50 -0.01 17.34
C VAL A 247 6.58 -0.11 16.26
N ALA A 248 6.44 0.70 15.23
CA ALA A 248 7.49 0.92 14.23
C ALA A 248 8.33 2.14 14.62
N ARG A 249 9.65 2.01 14.58
CA ARG A 249 10.59 3.07 14.91
C ARG A 249 11.63 3.25 13.81
N PHE A 250 11.86 4.50 13.47
CA PHE A 250 12.94 4.94 12.60
C PHE A 250 13.79 5.95 13.37
N PRO A 251 15.12 5.79 13.48
CA PRO A 251 15.98 6.63 14.30
C PRO A 251 15.81 8.15 14.08
N ARG A 252 15.64 8.57 12.82
CA ARG A 252 15.48 9.99 12.47
C ARG A 252 14.05 10.41 12.17
N PHE A 253 13.13 9.44 11.93
CA PHE A 253 11.74 9.73 11.58
C PHE A 253 10.78 9.57 12.76
N GLY A 254 11.24 9.00 13.89
CA GLY A 254 10.41 8.82 15.07
C GLY A 254 9.68 7.51 15.09
N GLU A 255 8.55 7.47 15.82
CA GLU A 255 7.78 6.25 16.08
C GLU A 255 6.33 6.39 15.65
N VAL A 256 5.75 5.28 15.28
CA VAL A 256 4.31 5.14 15.03
C VAL A 256 3.81 3.86 15.71
N THR A 257 2.63 3.94 16.31
CA THR A 257 2.07 2.85 17.13
C THR A 257 0.68 2.49 16.62
N VAL A 258 0.34 1.20 16.66
CA VAL A 258 -1.02 0.70 16.47
C VAL A 258 -1.37 -0.30 17.57
N ARG A 259 -2.63 -0.35 17.98
CA ARG A 259 -3.17 -1.26 18.99
C ARG A 259 -4.25 -2.11 18.38
N PHE A 260 -4.17 -3.42 18.53
CA PHE A 260 -5.22 -4.35 18.13
C PHE A 260 -6.11 -4.68 19.33
N GLY A 261 -7.45 -4.50 19.20
CA GLY A 261 -8.31 -4.81 20.34
C GLY A 261 -9.79 -4.50 20.17
#